data_34766a1ae5de2e53f4ebcdf1c1b6e28f
#
_entry.id   34766a1ae5de2e53f4ebcdf1c1b6e28f
#
_cell.length_a   1.000
_cell.length_b   1.000
_cell.length_c   1.000
_cell.angle_alpha   90.00
_cell.angle_beta   90.00
_cell.angle_gamma   90.00
#
_symmetry.space_group_name_H-M   'P 1'
#
loop_
_entity.id
_entity.type
_entity.pdbx_description
1 polymer ?
#
loop_
_entity_poly.entity_id
_entity_poly.type
_entity_poly.pdbx_seq_one_letter_code
_entity_poly.pdbx_strand_id
1 'polypeptide(L)'
;MAETDQHTFGRPRPRAAERRELIVRTVSADGTVTVEELARTLGVTPSTIRRDLALLTERGTIARTYGGAITAEHVPEQSLGQRASLAVAQKGRIAAWAAGRVAAGDTVILDGGTTTGLLARQLRAHTELTVVTNSLTALGELNEVPGVEVISLGGQLRQVSQAFVGPLTELSLSRLSADKVFLGADGIDAARGICEASFQQTALKELMAERSTEVYILADSSKLGQAPFTAWAPGPLRRPWTLVTDSAATPDQLAPFHDLPTATVITV
;
A
#
# COMPACT_ATOMS: atom_id res chain seq x y z
N MET A 1 5.86 15.81 -68.17
CA MET A 1 6.41 15.64 -66.82
C MET A 1 5.26 15.85 -65.82
N ALA A 2 4.71 14.78 -65.34
CA ALA A 2 3.61 14.81 -64.37
C ALA A 2 4.18 14.40 -63.02
N GLU A 3 4.16 15.31 -62.03
CA GLU A 3 4.49 15.08 -60.65
C GLU A 3 3.39 14.25 -60.01
N THR A 4 3.77 13.08 -59.51
CA THR A 4 2.88 12.16 -58.82
C THR A 4 2.82 12.59 -57.36
N ASP A 5 1.69 13.18 -57.00
CA ASP A 5 1.37 13.57 -55.61
C ASP A 5 1.12 12.29 -54.78
N GLN A 6 2.07 11.98 -53.87
CA GLN A 6 1.94 10.86 -52.94
C GLN A 6 1.06 11.28 -51.76
N HIS A 7 -0.23 11.00 -51.85
CA HIS A 7 -1.15 11.04 -50.71
C HIS A 7 -0.74 10.01 -49.68
N THR A 8 -0.14 10.47 -48.59
CA THR A 8 0.09 9.69 -47.39
C THR A 8 -1.27 9.41 -46.74
N PHE A 9 -1.83 8.24 -46.98
CA PHE A 9 -3.03 7.75 -46.29
C PHE A 9 -2.71 7.60 -44.80
N GLY A 10 -3.15 8.54 -43.99
CA GLY A 10 -3.11 8.47 -42.52
C GLY A 10 -3.88 7.24 -42.04
N ARG A 11 -3.24 6.41 -41.23
CA ARG A 11 -3.90 5.27 -40.56
C ARG A 11 -5.18 5.76 -39.84
N PRO A 12 -6.32 5.05 -40.01
CA PRO A 12 -7.54 5.43 -39.34
C PRO A 12 -7.32 5.47 -37.82
N ARG A 13 -7.81 6.52 -37.14
CA ARG A 13 -7.70 6.69 -35.71
C ARG A 13 -8.43 5.54 -35.00
N PRO A 14 -7.80 4.82 -34.06
CA PRO A 14 -8.42 3.70 -33.39
C PRO A 14 -9.62 4.15 -32.54
N ARG A 15 -10.69 3.34 -32.51
CA ARG A 15 -11.85 3.58 -31.64
C ARG A 15 -11.44 3.52 -30.16
N ALA A 16 -12.22 4.11 -29.27
CA ALA A 16 -11.83 4.26 -27.86
C ALA A 16 -11.51 2.93 -27.15
N ALA A 17 -12.22 1.84 -27.46
CA ALA A 17 -11.94 0.52 -26.89
C ALA A 17 -10.64 -0.06 -27.44
N GLU A 18 -10.47 -0.06 -28.75
CA GLU A 18 -9.28 -0.53 -29.46
C GLU A 18 -8.02 0.27 -29.06
N ARG A 19 -8.18 1.59 -28.92
CA ARG A 19 -7.09 2.46 -28.47
C ARG A 19 -6.63 2.11 -27.06
N ARG A 20 -7.54 1.83 -26.14
CA ARG A 20 -7.21 1.41 -24.76
C ARG A 20 -6.49 0.07 -24.73
N GLU A 21 -6.90 -0.90 -25.56
CA GLU A 21 -6.17 -2.16 -25.70
C GLU A 21 -4.75 -1.95 -26.27
N LEU A 22 -4.58 -1.06 -27.25
CA LEU A 22 -3.27 -0.71 -27.79
C LEU A 22 -2.40 -0.02 -26.74
N ILE A 23 -2.96 0.88 -25.93
CA ILE A 23 -2.25 1.50 -24.80
C ILE A 23 -1.72 0.43 -23.84
N VAL A 24 -2.58 -0.50 -23.41
CA VAL A 24 -2.17 -1.59 -22.49
C VAL A 24 -1.05 -2.43 -23.11
N ARG A 25 -1.18 -2.84 -24.37
CA ARG A 25 -0.13 -3.62 -25.06
C ARG A 25 1.19 -2.87 -25.17
N THR A 26 1.16 -1.58 -25.54
CA THR A 26 2.37 -0.76 -25.67
C THR A 26 3.04 -0.59 -24.30
N VAL A 27 2.27 -0.28 -23.26
CA VAL A 27 2.77 -0.13 -21.91
C VAL A 27 3.34 -1.46 -21.38
N SER A 28 2.72 -2.61 -21.73
CA SER A 28 3.21 -3.94 -21.34
C SER A 28 4.52 -4.33 -22.04
N ALA A 29 4.72 -3.89 -23.29
CA ALA A 29 5.92 -4.21 -24.06
C ALA A 29 7.11 -3.33 -23.68
N ASP A 30 6.89 -2.03 -23.47
CA ASP A 30 7.95 -1.04 -23.31
C ASP A 30 8.22 -0.67 -21.83
N GLY A 31 7.42 -1.18 -20.90
CA GLY A 31 7.54 -0.97 -19.43
C GLY A 31 7.10 0.43 -18.98
N THR A 32 7.58 1.48 -19.61
CA THR A 32 7.20 2.88 -19.30
C THR A 32 7.00 3.65 -20.60
N VAL A 33 5.84 4.30 -20.78
CA VAL A 33 5.53 5.07 -21.99
C VAL A 33 4.94 6.43 -21.59
N THR A 34 5.39 7.49 -22.22
CA THR A 34 4.90 8.85 -21.94
C THR A 34 3.56 9.14 -22.66
N VAL A 35 2.81 10.12 -22.12
CA VAL A 35 1.56 10.58 -22.75
C VAL A 35 1.81 11.09 -24.17
N GLU A 36 2.92 11.77 -24.38
CA GLU A 36 3.33 12.36 -25.65
C GLU A 36 3.69 11.28 -26.70
N GLU A 37 4.37 10.22 -26.30
CA GLU A 37 4.67 9.06 -27.14
C GLU A 37 3.40 8.31 -27.54
N LEU A 38 2.52 8.00 -26.58
CA LEU A 38 1.23 7.37 -26.84
C LEU A 38 0.36 8.24 -27.78
N ALA A 39 0.32 9.54 -27.56
CA ALA A 39 -0.44 10.45 -28.40
C ALA A 39 0.06 10.45 -29.85
N ARG A 40 1.37 10.47 -30.04
CA ARG A 40 2.03 10.41 -31.36
C ARG A 40 1.78 9.06 -32.04
N THR A 41 2.01 7.96 -31.33
CA THR A 41 1.86 6.60 -31.87
C THR A 41 0.42 6.28 -32.29
N LEU A 42 -0.56 6.75 -31.50
CA LEU A 42 -1.98 6.44 -31.72
C LEU A 42 -2.72 7.55 -32.51
N GLY A 43 -2.03 8.61 -32.91
CA GLY A 43 -2.59 9.70 -33.73
C GLY A 43 -3.73 10.48 -33.05
N VAL A 44 -3.66 10.64 -31.71
CA VAL A 44 -4.66 11.35 -30.89
C VAL A 44 -4.01 12.45 -30.06
N THR A 45 -4.84 13.31 -29.44
CA THR A 45 -4.31 14.38 -28.59
C THR A 45 -3.83 13.85 -27.22
N PRO A 46 -2.85 14.51 -26.57
CA PRO A 46 -2.44 14.18 -25.21
C PRO A 46 -3.60 14.19 -24.20
N SER A 47 -4.61 15.06 -24.40
CA SER A 47 -5.80 15.09 -23.54
C SER A 47 -6.67 13.84 -23.69
N THR A 48 -6.75 13.27 -24.88
CA THR A 48 -7.43 11.99 -25.14
C THR A 48 -6.72 10.85 -24.43
N ILE A 49 -5.38 10.79 -24.54
CA ILE A 49 -4.57 9.78 -23.84
C ILE A 49 -4.73 9.92 -22.33
N ARG A 50 -4.65 11.14 -21.76
CA ARG A 50 -4.84 11.33 -20.30
C ARG A 50 -6.18 10.81 -19.80
N ARG A 51 -7.26 10.95 -20.61
CA ARG A 51 -8.59 10.45 -20.28
C ARG A 51 -8.65 8.91 -20.38
N ASP A 52 -8.05 8.31 -21.41
CA ASP A 52 -7.98 6.84 -21.53
C ASP A 52 -7.13 6.22 -20.41
N LEU A 53 -6.00 6.83 -20.07
CA LEU A 53 -5.16 6.41 -18.96
C LEU A 53 -5.88 6.51 -17.61
N ALA A 54 -6.70 7.53 -17.39
CA ALA A 54 -7.51 7.65 -16.18
C ALA A 54 -8.47 6.46 -16.02
N LEU A 55 -9.19 6.09 -17.08
CA LEU A 55 -10.10 4.95 -17.11
C LEU A 55 -9.38 3.61 -16.92
N LEU A 56 -8.20 3.44 -17.52
CA LEU A 56 -7.40 2.21 -17.38
C LEU A 56 -6.79 2.08 -15.97
N THR A 57 -6.44 3.21 -15.34
CA THR A 57 -5.97 3.26 -13.95
C THR A 57 -7.11 2.94 -12.97
N GLU A 58 -8.29 3.50 -13.19
CA GLU A 58 -9.50 3.20 -12.41
C GLU A 58 -9.86 1.70 -12.47
N ARG A 59 -9.59 1.04 -13.61
CA ARG A 59 -9.76 -0.41 -13.79
C ARG A 59 -8.59 -1.25 -13.28
N GLY A 60 -7.55 -0.64 -12.71
CA GLY A 60 -6.36 -1.34 -12.23
C GLY A 60 -5.50 -2.00 -13.31
N THR A 61 -5.70 -1.65 -14.60
CA THR A 61 -4.97 -2.28 -15.72
C THR A 61 -3.58 -1.67 -15.92
N ILE A 62 -3.43 -0.39 -15.60
CA ILE A 62 -2.17 0.36 -15.65
C ILE A 62 -2.03 1.26 -14.43
N ALA A 63 -0.80 1.69 -14.14
CA ALA A 63 -0.53 2.74 -13.15
C ALA A 63 0.00 4.00 -13.83
N ARG A 64 -0.36 5.18 -13.30
CA ARG A 64 0.13 6.47 -13.80
C ARG A 64 1.48 6.80 -13.18
N THR A 65 2.40 7.29 -14.02
CA THR A 65 3.66 7.91 -13.61
C THR A 65 3.63 9.42 -13.87
N TYR A 66 4.65 10.13 -13.43
CA TYR A 66 4.81 11.55 -13.76
C TYR A 66 5.07 11.70 -15.28
N GLY A 67 3.98 11.95 -16.04
CA GLY A 67 4.03 12.14 -17.51
C GLY A 67 3.69 10.93 -18.37
N GLY A 68 3.34 9.77 -17.81
CA GLY A 68 3.05 8.56 -18.60
C GLY A 68 2.24 7.50 -17.88
N ALA A 69 2.40 6.27 -18.35
CA ALA A 69 1.79 5.06 -17.80
C ALA A 69 2.77 3.89 -17.80
N ILE A 70 2.61 2.98 -16.83
CA ILE A 70 3.28 1.69 -16.74
C ILE A 70 2.24 0.59 -16.52
N THR A 71 2.58 -0.67 -16.81
CA THR A 71 1.72 -1.80 -16.43
C THR A 71 1.58 -1.88 -14.92
N ALA A 72 0.44 -2.35 -14.43
CA ALA A 72 0.23 -2.58 -13.00
C ALA A 72 1.28 -3.53 -12.40
N GLU A 73 1.84 -4.43 -13.21
CA GLU A 73 2.92 -5.35 -12.81
C GLU A 73 4.30 -4.67 -12.63
N HIS A 74 4.45 -3.41 -13.06
CA HIS A 74 5.72 -2.66 -13.04
C HIS A 74 5.60 -1.31 -12.30
N VAL A 75 4.61 -1.14 -11.42
CA VAL A 75 4.55 0.04 -10.55
C VAL A 75 5.79 0.01 -9.64
N PRO A 76 6.73 0.97 -9.78
CA PRO A 76 7.84 1.03 -8.83
C PRO A 76 7.26 1.29 -7.43
N GLU A 77 7.69 0.48 -6.48
CA GLU A 77 7.33 0.74 -5.09
C GLU A 77 7.80 2.14 -4.67
N GLN A 78 6.89 2.92 -4.14
CA GLN A 78 7.23 4.23 -3.60
C GLN A 78 8.04 4.09 -2.31
N SER A 79 9.10 4.88 -2.20
CA SER A 79 9.87 4.95 -0.95
C SER A 79 8.99 5.39 0.23
N LEU A 80 9.42 5.07 1.44
CA LEU A 80 8.71 5.49 2.65
C LEU A 80 8.50 7.01 2.68
N GLY A 81 9.50 7.80 2.26
CA GLY A 81 9.41 9.26 2.18
C GLY A 81 8.34 9.75 1.21
N GLN A 82 8.24 9.14 0.02
CA GLN A 82 7.18 9.45 -0.94
C GLN A 82 5.80 9.12 -0.38
N ARG A 83 5.64 7.95 0.24
CA ARG A 83 4.38 7.54 0.88
C ARG A 83 4.01 8.43 2.07
N ALA A 84 4.98 8.96 2.79
CA ALA A 84 4.76 9.83 3.94
C ALA A 84 4.06 11.15 3.57
N SER A 85 4.26 11.66 2.35
CA SER A 85 3.62 12.89 1.85
C SER A 85 2.17 12.68 1.36
N LEU A 86 1.71 11.43 1.24
CA LEU A 86 0.37 11.08 0.75
C LEU A 86 -0.60 10.84 1.90
N ALA A 87 -1.84 11.31 1.77
CA ALA A 87 -2.94 11.08 2.72
C ALA A 87 -2.56 11.39 4.19
N VAL A 88 -1.79 12.47 4.40
CA VAL A 88 -1.19 12.80 5.72
C VAL A 88 -2.27 12.97 6.80
N ALA A 89 -3.35 13.72 6.50
CA ALA A 89 -4.43 13.96 7.44
C ALA A 89 -5.19 12.67 7.79
N GLN A 90 -5.46 11.83 6.78
CA GLN A 90 -6.14 10.54 6.93
C GLN A 90 -5.32 9.60 7.82
N LYS A 91 -4.05 9.40 7.48
CA LYS A 91 -3.12 8.57 8.27
C LYS A 91 -2.96 9.09 9.70
N GLY A 92 -2.97 10.41 9.89
CA GLY A 92 -2.92 11.04 11.20
C GLY A 92 -4.13 10.68 12.07
N ARG A 93 -5.36 10.72 11.51
CA ARG A 93 -6.59 10.30 12.22
C ARG A 93 -6.59 8.81 12.54
N ILE A 94 -6.22 7.97 11.57
CA ILE A 94 -6.08 6.52 11.75
C ILE A 94 -5.10 6.22 12.90
N ALA A 95 -3.93 6.84 12.89
CA ALA A 95 -2.91 6.68 13.92
C ALA A 95 -3.38 7.14 15.31
N ALA A 96 -4.10 8.27 15.39
CA ALA A 96 -4.64 8.79 16.64
C ALA A 96 -5.71 7.84 17.21
N TRP A 97 -6.60 7.30 16.37
CA TRP A 97 -7.56 6.29 16.81
C TRP A 97 -6.85 5.03 17.33
N ALA A 98 -5.85 4.54 16.58
CA ALA A 98 -5.09 3.35 16.95
C ALA A 98 -4.33 3.54 18.28
N ALA A 99 -3.74 4.70 18.53
CA ALA A 99 -3.09 5.04 19.80
C ALA A 99 -4.07 4.93 20.98
N GLY A 100 -5.33 5.34 20.81
CA GLY A 100 -6.38 5.20 21.82
C GLY A 100 -6.80 3.75 22.12
N ARG A 101 -6.29 2.76 21.39
CA ARG A 101 -6.50 1.31 21.67
C ARG A 101 -5.38 0.69 22.51
N VAL A 102 -4.29 1.41 22.70
CA VAL A 102 -3.14 0.93 23.47
C VAL A 102 -3.32 1.32 24.93
N ALA A 103 -3.22 0.34 25.81
CA ALA A 103 -3.31 0.52 27.26
C ALA A 103 -1.93 0.42 27.92
N ALA A 104 -1.81 0.92 29.15
CA ALA A 104 -0.63 0.68 29.99
C ALA A 104 -0.47 -0.83 30.24
N GLY A 105 0.74 -1.33 30.14
CA GLY A 105 1.08 -2.75 30.29
C GLY A 105 0.97 -3.56 28.99
N ASP A 106 0.43 -2.98 27.90
CA ASP A 106 0.36 -3.71 26.62
C ASP A 106 1.76 -3.98 26.04
N THR A 107 1.88 -5.13 25.40
CA THR A 107 2.92 -5.41 24.40
C THR A 107 2.32 -5.25 23.02
N VAL A 108 2.85 -4.33 22.21
CA VAL A 108 2.32 -4.05 20.87
C VAL A 108 3.35 -4.30 19.80
N ILE A 109 2.94 -4.90 18.68
CA ILE A 109 3.76 -5.02 17.47
C ILE A 109 3.42 -3.86 16.53
N LEU A 110 4.43 -3.10 16.11
CA LEU A 110 4.32 -2.08 15.08
C LEU A 110 5.06 -2.52 13.83
N ASP A 111 4.32 -2.71 12.75
CA ASP A 111 4.86 -2.99 11.42
C ASP A 111 5.51 -1.75 10.78
N GLY A 112 6.36 -1.97 9.77
CA GLY A 112 6.99 -0.89 8.99
C GLY A 112 6.02 -0.20 8.07
N GLY A 113 5.82 1.12 8.23
CA GLY A 113 4.96 1.90 7.36
C GLY A 113 4.80 3.35 7.80
N THR A 114 4.18 4.17 6.95
CA THR A 114 3.98 5.60 7.25
C THR A 114 2.87 5.83 8.27
N THR A 115 1.79 5.04 8.24
CA THR A 115 0.69 5.15 9.20
C THR A 115 1.11 4.61 10.57
N THR A 116 1.82 3.48 10.61
CA THR A 116 2.38 2.90 11.83
C THR A 116 3.49 3.76 12.42
N GLY A 117 4.28 4.45 11.58
CA GLY A 117 5.25 5.47 12.05
C GLY A 117 4.56 6.66 12.72
N LEU A 118 3.41 7.13 12.20
CA LEU A 118 2.61 8.15 12.88
C LEU A 118 2.00 7.64 14.19
N LEU A 119 1.60 6.36 14.25
CA LEU A 119 1.17 5.71 15.49
C LEU A 119 2.31 5.68 16.50
N ALA A 120 3.51 5.25 16.12
CA ALA A 120 4.69 5.28 17.01
C ALA A 120 4.90 6.67 17.62
N ARG A 121 4.75 7.72 16.81
CA ARG A 121 4.85 9.11 17.30
C ARG A 121 3.77 9.46 18.34
N GLN A 122 2.54 8.97 18.18
CA GLN A 122 1.46 9.16 19.16
C GLN A 122 1.75 8.41 20.46
N LEU A 123 2.36 7.21 20.38
CA LEU A 123 2.69 6.38 21.54
C LEU A 123 3.78 6.98 22.45
N ARG A 124 4.47 8.03 22.03
CA ARG A 124 5.40 8.80 22.88
C ARG A 124 4.76 9.36 24.14
N ALA A 125 3.44 9.51 24.17
CA ALA A 125 2.70 9.97 25.34
C ALA A 125 2.28 8.83 26.30
N HIS A 126 2.60 7.57 25.95
CA HIS A 126 2.26 6.41 26.77
C HIS A 126 3.39 6.08 27.74
N THR A 127 3.05 5.37 28.78
CA THR A 127 3.98 4.82 29.80
C THR A 127 3.63 3.35 30.03
N GLU A 128 4.58 2.60 30.59
CA GLU A 128 4.41 1.16 30.86
C GLU A 128 4.02 0.37 29.57
N LEU A 129 4.71 0.65 28.46
CA LEU A 129 4.43 0.06 27.16
C LEU A 129 5.65 -0.69 26.63
N THR A 130 5.45 -1.90 26.10
CA THR A 130 6.47 -2.62 25.32
C THR A 130 6.10 -2.57 23.83
N VAL A 131 7.01 -2.05 23.01
CA VAL A 131 6.84 -1.97 21.55
C VAL A 131 7.84 -2.88 20.85
N VAL A 132 7.33 -3.88 20.15
CA VAL A 132 8.10 -4.77 19.25
C VAL A 132 7.97 -4.23 17.83
N THR A 133 9.08 -3.99 17.14
CA THR A 133 9.00 -3.42 15.80
C THR A 133 10.11 -3.89 14.86
N ASN A 134 9.77 -4.01 13.58
CA ASN A 134 10.73 -4.11 12.48
C ASN A 134 10.97 -2.76 11.78
N SER A 135 10.34 -1.68 12.24
CA SER A 135 10.38 -0.35 11.62
C SER A 135 11.52 0.49 12.16
N LEU A 136 12.41 0.93 11.27
CA LEU A 136 13.45 1.89 11.63
C LEU A 136 12.84 3.24 12.04
N THR A 137 11.71 3.63 11.46
CA THR A 137 10.99 4.85 11.82
C THR A 137 10.40 4.77 13.22
N ALA A 138 9.71 3.67 13.55
CA ALA A 138 9.13 3.49 14.88
C ALA A 138 10.23 3.42 15.95
N LEU A 139 11.34 2.73 15.66
CA LEU A 139 12.51 2.69 16.53
C LEU A 139 13.05 4.11 16.80
N GLY A 140 13.20 4.93 15.74
CA GLY A 140 13.67 6.32 15.88
C GLY A 140 12.73 7.22 16.69
N GLU A 141 11.41 6.99 16.61
CA GLU A 141 10.44 7.77 17.38
C GLU A 141 10.38 7.39 18.87
N LEU A 142 10.73 6.15 19.24
CA LEU A 142 10.45 5.61 20.56
C LEU A 142 11.69 5.27 21.40
N ASN A 143 12.89 5.20 20.81
CA ASN A 143 14.12 4.74 21.48
C ASN A 143 14.53 5.55 22.74
N GLU A 144 14.09 6.79 22.85
CA GLU A 144 14.41 7.68 23.98
C GLU A 144 13.19 8.08 24.82
N VAL A 145 12.07 7.37 24.66
CA VAL A 145 10.82 7.71 25.36
C VAL A 145 10.78 7.01 26.72
N PRO A 146 10.80 7.74 27.86
CA PRO A 146 10.72 7.13 29.16
C PRO A 146 9.42 6.34 29.35
N GLY A 147 9.52 5.14 29.90
CA GLY A 147 8.36 4.27 30.14
C GLY A 147 7.90 3.46 28.93
N VAL A 148 8.60 3.58 27.79
CA VAL A 148 8.41 2.72 26.61
C VAL A 148 9.64 1.85 26.42
N GLU A 149 9.48 0.53 26.58
CA GLU A 149 10.51 -0.44 26.20
C GLU A 149 10.39 -0.75 24.70
N VAL A 150 11.49 -0.68 23.96
CA VAL A 150 11.49 -0.95 22.51
C VAL A 150 12.34 -2.18 22.20
N ILE A 151 11.69 -3.20 21.61
CA ILE A 151 12.34 -4.40 21.10
C ILE A 151 12.44 -4.30 19.58
N SER A 152 13.64 -4.07 19.06
CA SER A 152 13.90 -4.14 17.62
C SER A 152 14.06 -5.58 17.17
N LEU A 153 13.31 -6.01 16.16
CA LEU A 153 13.39 -7.36 15.61
C LEU A 153 14.70 -7.60 14.84
N GLY A 154 15.38 -6.52 14.39
CA GLY A 154 16.62 -6.63 13.60
C GLY A 154 16.43 -7.34 12.26
N GLY A 155 17.53 -7.73 11.63
CA GLY A 155 17.52 -8.42 10.34
C GLY A 155 18.08 -7.60 9.19
N GLN A 156 17.67 -7.88 7.95
CA GLN A 156 18.11 -7.17 6.76
C GLN A 156 17.24 -5.90 6.57
N LEU A 157 17.89 -4.74 6.55
CA LEU A 157 17.18 -3.48 6.30
C LEU A 157 16.78 -3.37 4.82
N ARG A 158 15.48 -3.29 4.56
CA ARG A 158 14.91 -3.00 3.26
C ARG A 158 14.78 -1.47 3.10
N GLN A 159 15.66 -0.87 2.28
CA GLN A 159 15.82 0.58 2.18
C GLN A 159 14.53 1.31 1.75
N VAL A 160 13.74 0.75 0.81
CA VAL A 160 12.53 1.39 0.29
C VAL A 160 11.45 1.56 1.37
N SER A 161 11.28 0.53 2.22
CA SER A 161 10.29 0.53 3.31
C SER A 161 10.85 1.00 4.65
N GLN A 162 12.19 1.14 4.79
CA GLN A 162 12.86 1.42 6.05
C GLN A 162 12.45 0.43 7.17
N ALA A 163 12.33 -0.84 6.80
CA ALA A 163 11.92 -1.92 7.69
C ALA A 163 12.86 -3.11 7.59
N PHE A 164 13.07 -3.80 8.69
CA PHE A 164 13.82 -5.04 8.73
C PHE A 164 12.95 -6.20 8.26
N VAL A 165 13.56 -7.12 7.51
CA VAL A 165 12.93 -8.32 6.95
C VAL A 165 13.90 -9.51 6.96
N GLY A 166 13.38 -10.68 6.66
CA GLY A 166 14.15 -11.91 6.45
C GLY A 166 14.25 -12.80 7.69
N PRO A 167 15.01 -13.90 7.59
CA PRO A 167 15.00 -14.99 8.57
C PRO A 167 15.32 -14.58 10.00
N LEU A 168 16.23 -13.60 10.20
CA LEU A 168 16.57 -13.11 11.53
C LEU A 168 15.41 -12.34 12.16
N THR A 169 14.70 -11.53 11.39
CA THR A 169 13.50 -10.81 11.84
C THR A 169 12.40 -11.79 12.24
N GLU A 170 12.16 -12.80 11.40
CA GLU A 170 11.15 -13.85 11.64
C GLU A 170 11.51 -14.70 12.87
N LEU A 171 12.79 -15.09 13.01
CA LEU A 171 13.28 -15.84 14.16
C LEU A 171 13.07 -15.05 15.47
N SER A 172 13.42 -13.77 15.48
CA SER A 172 13.21 -12.90 16.65
C SER A 172 11.73 -12.83 17.01
N LEU A 173 10.88 -12.56 16.02
CA LEU A 173 9.44 -12.46 16.23
C LEU A 173 8.80 -13.80 16.67
N SER A 174 9.31 -14.93 16.19
CA SER A 174 8.78 -16.27 16.55
C SER A 174 8.90 -16.58 18.05
N ARG A 175 9.73 -15.85 18.80
CA ARG A 175 9.99 -16.01 20.25
C ARG A 175 9.16 -15.06 21.11
N LEU A 176 8.35 -14.22 20.50
CA LEU A 176 7.58 -13.18 21.16
C LEU A 176 6.07 -13.41 20.95
N SER A 177 5.28 -12.86 21.85
CA SER A 177 3.83 -12.69 21.70
C SER A 177 3.46 -11.27 22.09
N ALA A 178 2.35 -10.78 21.57
CA ALA A 178 1.87 -9.42 21.82
C ALA A 178 0.36 -9.40 22.04
N ASP A 179 -0.10 -8.39 22.74
CA ASP A 179 -1.52 -8.14 22.94
C ASP A 179 -2.13 -7.63 21.63
N LYS A 180 -1.44 -6.74 20.94
CA LYS A 180 -1.94 -6.07 19.74
C LYS A 180 -0.88 -5.97 18.64
N VAL A 181 -1.32 -6.07 17.39
CA VAL A 181 -0.50 -5.74 16.23
C VAL A 181 -1.17 -4.68 15.38
N PHE A 182 -0.37 -3.73 14.91
CA PHE A 182 -0.79 -2.70 13.97
C PHE A 182 -0.02 -2.88 12.66
N LEU A 183 -0.73 -3.35 11.63
CA LEU A 183 -0.19 -3.63 10.30
C LEU A 183 -0.50 -2.47 9.34
N GLY A 184 0.49 -2.07 8.55
CA GLY A 184 0.28 -1.24 7.37
C GLY A 184 -0.14 -2.07 6.16
N ALA A 185 -0.46 -1.39 5.04
CA ALA A 185 -0.74 -2.02 3.77
C ALA A 185 -0.36 -1.12 2.60
N ASP A 186 0.18 -1.69 1.51
CA ASP A 186 0.29 -1.01 0.22
C ASP A 186 -1.04 -1.08 -0.56
N GLY A 187 -1.81 -2.13 -0.34
CA GLY A 187 -3.18 -2.33 -0.73
C GLY A 187 -3.85 -3.38 0.15
N ILE A 188 -5.16 -3.40 0.20
CA ILE A 188 -5.92 -4.42 0.92
C ILE A 188 -7.17 -4.81 0.13
N ASP A 189 -7.36 -6.11 -0.02
CA ASP A 189 -8.50 -6.72 -0.69
C ASP A 189 -9.19 -7.71 0.26
N ALA A 190 -10.52 -7.67 0.34
CA ALA A 190 -11.30 -8.45 1.29
C ALA A 190 -11.15 -9.97 1.08
N ALA A 191 -10.93 -10.44 -0.16
CA ALA A 191 -10.78 -11.85 -0.48
C ALA A 191 -9.33 -12.32 -0.41
N ARG A 192 -8.35 -11.44 -0.71
CA ARG A 192 -6.94 -11.80 -0.91
C ARG A 192 -6.04 -11.41 0.26
N GLY A 193 -6.41 -10.43 1.06
CA GLY A 193 -5.63 -9.97 2.19
C GLY A 193 -4.85 -8.68 1.95
N ILE A 194 -3.74 -8.51 2.67
CA ILE A 194 -2.85 -7.37 2.55
C ILE A 194 -1.92 -7.58 1.35
N CYS A 195 -1.87 -6.60 0.46
CA CYS A 195 -0.97 -6.56 -0.68
C CYS A 195 0.31 -5.78 -0.34
N GLU A 196 1.46 -6.34 -0.69
CA GLU A 196 2.78 -5.75 -0.48
C GLU A 196 3.69 -5.96 -1.71
N ALA A 197 4.72 -5.12 -1.83
CA ALA A 197 5.71 -5.25 -2.90
C ALA A 197 6.66 -6.44 -2.73
N SER A 198 6.77 -7.00 -1.52
CA SER A 198 7.71 -8.07 -1.17
C SER A 198 7.01 -9.21 -0.44
N PHE A 199 7.23 -10.45 -0.88
CA PHE A 199 6.75 -11.63 -0.18
C PHE A 199 7.39 -11.82 1.22
N GLN A 200 8.59 -11.28 1.46
CA GLN A 200 9.17 -11.27 2.81
C GLN A 200 8.37 -10.37 3.76
N GLN A 201 7.81 -9.26 3.26
CA GLN A 201 6.94 -8.41 4.06
C GLN A 201 5.60 -9.09 4.34
N THR A 202 5.01 -9.78 3.33
CA THR A 202 3.76 -10.52 3.54
C THR A 202 3.92 -11.66 4.54
N ALA A 203 4.98 -12.47 4.43
CA ALA A 203 5.29 -13.54 5.38
C ALA A 203 5.46 -13.00 6.82
N LEU A 204 6.18 -11.88 6.96
CA LEU A 204 6.38 -11.26 8.28
C LEU A 204 5.06 -10.73 8.87
N LYS A 205 4.17 -10.12 8.06
CA LYS A 205 2.85 -9.65 8.53
C LYS A 205 1.95 -10.82 8.98
N GLU A 206 2.01 -11.96 8.30
CA GLU A 206 1.31 -13.16 8.73
C GLU A 206 1.81 -13.62 10.10
N LEU A 207 3.13 -13.70 10.28
CA LEU A 207 3.71 -14.07 11.57
C LEU A 207 3.38 -13.02 12.66
N MET A 208 3.41 -11.72 12.37
CA MET A 208 2.99 -10.66 13.30
C MET A 208 1.54 -10.86 13.77
N ALA A 209 0.63 -11.16 12.83
CA ALA A 209 -0.76 -11.46 13.16
C ALA A 209 -0.91 -12.72 14.01
N GLU A 210 -0.17 -13.79 13.68
CA GLU A 210 -0.19 -15.05 14.45
C GLU A 210 0.30 -14.89 15.88
N ARG A 211 1.25 -14.00 16.11
CA ARG A 211 1.86 -13.73 17.42
C ARG A 211 1.10 -12.72 18.27
N SER A 212 -0.04 -12.21 17.80
CA SER A 212 -0.82 -11.18 18.48
C SER A 212 -2.24 -11.63 18.79
N THR A 213 -2.79 -11.11 19.89
CA THR A 213 -4.18 -11.41 20.29
C THR A 213 -5.17 -10.61 19.45
N GLU A 214 -4.96 -9.31 19.31
CA GLU A 214 -5.77 -8.40 18.51
C GLU A 214 -5.01 -7.92 17.27
N VAL A 215 -5.67 -7.93 16.11
CA VAL A 215 -5.08 -7.55 14.82
C VAL A 215 -5.78 -6.31 14.27
N TYR A 216 -5.00 -5.26 14.03
CA TYR A 216 -5.45 -4.01 13.43
C TYR A 216 -4.72 -3.77 12.12
N ILE A 217 -5.47 -3.54 11.02
CA ILE A 217 -4.92 -3.15 9.73
C ILE A 217 -5.25 -1.67 9.51
N LEU A 218 -4.20 -0.86 9.40
CA LEU A 218 -4.28 0.59 9.28
C LEU A 218 -4.09 0.98 7.80
N ALA A 219 -5.18 1.27 7.10
CA ALA A 219 -5.16 1.56 5.67
C ALA A 219 -6.05 2.77 5.35
N ASP A 220 -5.49 3.83 4.77
CA ASP A 220 -6.30 4.92 4.25
C ASP A 220 -7.16 4.44 3.06
N SER A 221 -8.25 5.16 2.78
CA SER A 221 -9.25 4.79 1.78
C SER A 221 -8.70 4.54 0.37
N SER A 222 -7.54 5.14 0.03
CA SER A 222 -6.89 4.92 -1.26
C SER A 222 -6.31 3.52 -1.43
N LYS A 223 -6.23 2.73 -0.35
CA LYS A 223 -5.67 1.37 -0.33
C LYS A 223 -6.73 0.28 -0.46
N LEU A 224 -8.01 0.62 -0.21
CA LEU A 224 -9.11 -0.34 -0.19
C LEU A 224 -9.43 -0.84 -1.60
N GLY A 225 -9.47 -2.16 -1.77
CA GLY A 225 -9.68 -2.82 -3.06
C GLY A 225 -8.49 -2.70 -4.03
N GLN A 226 -7.32 -2.18 -3.58
CA GLN A 226 -6.15 -2.01 -4.43
C GLN A 226 -5.22 -3.22 -4.38
N ALA A 227 -4.63 -3.53 -5.54
CA ALA A 227 -3.69 -4.61 -5.76
C ALA A 227 -2.45 -4.11 -6.54
N PRO A 228 -1.67 -3.17 -5.97
CA PRO A 228 -0.54 -2.58 -6.69
C PRO A 228 0.60 -3.57 -6.94
N PHE A 229 0.63 -4.69 -6.22
CA PHE A 229 1.68 -5.70 -6.28
C PHE A 229 1.11 -7.12 -6.30
N THR A 230 2.00 -8.11 -6.42
CA THR A 230 1.63 -9.52 -6.56
C THR A 230 1.78 -10.36 -5.28
N ALA A 231 2.43 -9.82 -4.24
CA ALA A 231 2.58 -10.53 -2.96
C ALA A 231 1.41 -10.23 -2.02
N TRP A 232 0.90 -11.26 -1.35
CA TRP A 232 -0.30 -11.21 -0.52
C TRP A 232 -0.09 -11.87 0.83
N ALA A 233 -0.64 -11.26 1.88
CA ALA A 233 -0.76 -11.84 3.22
C ALA A 233 -2.24 -12.08 3.54
N PRO A 234 -2.82 -13.26 3.25
CA PRO A 234 -4.19 -13.59 3.61
C PRO A 234 -4.33 -13.98 5.09
N GLY A 235 -3.23 -14.37 5.75
CA GLY A 235 -3.22 -14.84 7.14
C GLY A 235 -3.93 -13.93 8.13
N PRO A 236 -3.67 -12.60 8.15
CA PRO A 236 -4.33 -11.66 9.04
C PRO A 236 -5.86 -11.69 8.98
N LEU A 237 -6.44 -11.98 7.81
CA LEU A 237 -7.89 -11.97 7.60
C LEU A 237 -8.59 -13.28 8.04
N ARG A 238 -7.85 -14.33 8.35
CA ARG A 238 -8.41 -15.65 8.73
C ARG A 238 -8.87 -15.73 10.18
N ARG A 239 -8.64 -14.71 10.97
CA ARG A 239 -9.00 -14.58 12.38
C ARG A 239 -9.73 -13.25 12.58
N PRO A 240 -10.38 -12.99 13.73
CA PRO A 240 -10.95 -11.67 14.01
C PRO A 240 -9.90 -10.56 13.86
N TRP A 241 -10.24 -9.50 13.12
CA TRP A 241 -9.37 -8.37 12.86
C TRP A 241 -10.18 -7.08 12.66
N THR A 242 -9.52 -5.94 12.80
CA THR A 242 -10.14 -4.63 12.64
C THR A 242 -9.47 -3.86 11.50
N LEU A 243 -10.23 -3.46 10.50
CA LEU A 243 -9.84 -2.47 9.51
C LEU A 243 -10.08 -1.07 10.10
N VAL A 244 -9.05 -0.25 10.12
CA VAL A 244 -9.17 1.17 10.47
C VAL A 244 -8.85 1.99 9.23
N THR A 245 -9.84 2.73 8.75
CA THR A 245 -9.74 3.57 7.56
C THR A 245 -10.29 4.97 7.79
N ASP A 246 -10.16 5.86 6.82
CA ASP A 246 -10.65 7.24 6.94
C ASP A 246 -12.04 7.43 6.30
N SER A 247 -12.69 8.55 6.64
CA SER A 247 -14.04 8.90 6.21
C SER A 247 -14.20 9.19 4.72
N ALA A 248 -13.13 9.17 3.92
CA ALA A 248 -13.22 9.27 2.46
C ALA A 248 -13.47 7.90 1.79
N ALA A 249 -13.46 6.81 2.56
CA ALA A 249 -13.82 5.49 2.05
C ALA A 249 -15.28 5.47 1.61
N THR A 250 -15.53 5.02 0.38
CA THR A 250 -16.89 4.93 -0.17
C THR A 250 -17.62 3.68 0.32
N PRO A 251 -18.97 3.66 0.33
CA PRO A 251 -19.73 2.46 0.65
C PRO A 251 -19.31 1.24 -0.18
N ASP A 252 -19.05 1.41 -1.48
CA ASP A 252 -18.65 0.32 -2.37
C ASP A 252 -17.27 -0.24 -2.01
N GLN A 253 -16.35 0.61 -1.51
CA GLN A 253 -15.05 0.16 -1.01
C GLN A 253 -15.16 -0.61 0.31
N LEU A 254 -16.11 -0.25 1.16
CA LEU A 254 -16.30 -0.85 2.49
C LEU A 254 -17.15 -2.13 2.45
N ALA A 255 -18.10 -2.23 1.53
CA ALA A 255 -19.04 -3.35 1.45
C ALA A 255 -18.36 -4.73 1.48
N PRO A 256 -17.29 -5.02 0.69
CA PRO A 256 -16.64 -6.33 0.72
C PRO A 256 -16.03 -6.67 2.09
N PHE A 257 -15.64 -5.68 2.90
CA PHE A 257 -15.09 -5.91 4.23
C PHE A 257 -16.20 -6.09 5.28
N HIS A 258 -17.34 -5.42 5.13
CA HIS A 258 -18.51 -5.63 5.99
C HIS A 258 -19.12 -7.03 5.81
N ASP A 259 -19.00 -7.63 4.62
CA ASP A 259 -19.47 -8.98 4.33
C ASP A 259 -18.60 -10.09 4.96
N LEU A 260 -17.41 -9.75 5.46
CA LEU A 260 -16.52 -10.71 6.11
C LEU A 260 -16.88 -10.88 7.59
N PRO A 261 -17.20 -12.12 8.04
CA PRO A 261 -17.57 -12.37 9.44
C PRO A 261 -16.41 -12.16 10.43
N THR A 262 -15.17 -12.13 9.94
CA THR A 262 -13.96 -11.91 10.75
C THR A 262 -13.57 -10.44 10.85
N ALA A 263 -14.15 -9.54 10.03
CA ALA A 263 -13.74 -8.16 9.95
C ALA A 263 -14.64 -7.24 10.80
N THR A 264 -14.02 -6.34 11.54
CA THR A 264 -14.67 -5.13 12.08
C THR A 264 -14.14 -3.93 11.33
N VAL A 265 -15.02 -3.07 10.83
CA VAL A 265 -14.62 -1.86 10.08
C VAL A 265 -14.85 -0.62 10.92
N ILE A 266 -13.80 0.17 11.09
CA ILE A 266 -13.80 1.46 11.80
C ILE A 266 -13.44 2.56 10.82
N THR A 267 -14.27 3.58 10.73
CA THR A 267 -14.06 4.76 9.89
C THR A 267 -13.81 5.99 10.78
N VAL A 268 -12.70 6.72 10.55
CA VAL A 268 -12.22 7.86 11.38
C VAL A 268 -12.01 9.15 10.56
#